data_e7e5c857ad53fd77c23dc2c0a2a67d1b
#
_entry.id   e7e5c857ad53fd77c23dc2c0a2a67d1b
#
_cell.length_a   1.000
_cell.length_b   1.000
_cell.length_c   1.000
_cell.angle_alpha   90.00
_cell.angle_beta   90.00
_cell.angle_gamma   90.00
#
_symmetry.space_group_name_H-M   'P 1'
#
loop_
_entity.id
_entity.type
_entity.pdbx_description
1 polymer ?
#
loop_
_entity_poly.entity_id
_entity_poly.type
_entity_poly.pdbx_seq_one_letter_code
_entity_poly.pdbx_strand_id
1 'polypeptide(L)'
;MLTDGKDGELEFEILPCGLFVTMKAGYTLEVKNGKFILASEVNKMGATNGKYKLGSYRVGVDIPAGITTLGSSEGSFFTVFSSSDYFDEDATAIMFAEDYPVYYNLEKGQRVLFMEDTSLGVKIPGANSDGSYNSGMYKVGKDIKPGKYTLVPTDSENGYMVYYDLRYIELSIKDYKENVKAGTVITLTDGTYFRSSGLKLVPYVEPGTTAAPETTTEAPETTTKAPETTTKTPDTTTTT
;
A
#
# COMPACT_ATOMS: atom_id res chain seq x y z
N MET A 1 4.72 26.99 -13.91
CA MET A 1 6.16 27.17 -13.60
C MET A 1 6.25 27.84 -12.24
N LEU A 2 7.17 27.41 -11.43
CA LEU A 2 7.43 27.99 -10.12
C LEU A 2 8.93 28.28 -10.02
N THR A 3 9.30 29.48 -9.59
CA THR A 3 10.70 29.89 -9.48
C THR A 3 10.96 30.41 -8.06
N ASP A 4 12.14 30.15 -7.53
CA ASP A 4 12.60 30.66 -6.24
C ASP A 4 13.24 32.05 -6.33
N GLY A 5 13.22 32.68 -7.51
CA GLY A 5 13.85 33.95 -7.76
C GLY A 5 15.39 33.90 -7.84
N LYS A 6 15.98 32.74 -7.80
CA LYS A 6 17.42 32.48 -7.84
C LYS A 6 17.74 31.35 -8.82
N ASP A 7 17.57 31.57 -10.10
CA ASP A 7 17.97 30.67 -11.18
C ASP A 7 17.41 29.22 -11.17
N GLY A 8 16.51 28.89 -10.25
CA GLY A 8 15.84 27.59 -10.17
C GLY A 8 14.45 27.64 -10.80
N GLU A 9 14.32 27.26 -12.08
CA GLU A 9 13.02 26.98 -12.69
C GLU A 9 12.63 25.52 -12.39
N LEU A 10 11.53 25.31 -11.66
CA LEU A 10 10.90 24.02 -11.56
C LEU A 10 9.72 23.97 -12.55
N GLU A 11 9.96 23.37 -13.72
CA GLU A 11 8.87 23.03 -14.63
C GLU A 11 8.14 21.80 -14.11
N PHE A 12 6.88 21.99 -13.74
CA PHE A 12 5.97 20.88 -13.55
C PHE A 12 5.07 20.76 -14.78
N GLU A 13 5.14 19.68 -15.50
CA GLU A 13 4.00 19.25 -16.31
C GLU A 13 2.87 18.94 -15.33
N ILE A 14 1.91 19.86 -15.25
CA ILE A 14 0.78 19.69 -14.36
C ILE A 14 -0.07 18.58 -14.94
N LEU A 15 -0.02 17.43 -14.29
CA LEU A 15 -1.03 16.39 -14.45
C LEU A 15 -2.42 17.04 -14.30
N PRO A 16 -3.47 16.54 -14.95
CA PRO A 16 -4.83 17.11 -14.90
C PRO A 16 -5.49 16.96 -13.51
N CYS A 17 -4.69 16.95 -12.46
CA CYS A 17 -5.09 16.78 -11.08
C CYS A 17 -4.57 17.95 -10.23
N GLY A 18 -5.31 18.31 -9.19
CA GLY A 18 -4.89 19.33 -8.25
C GLY A 18 -3.57 18.94 -7.55
N LEU A 19 -2.61 19.85 -7.52
CA LEU A 19 -1.36 19.70 -6.81
C LEU A 19 -1.33 20.69 -5.64
N PHE A 20 -0.92 20.23 -4.46
CA PHE A 20 -0.62 21.11 -3.34
C PHE A 20 0.80 21.65 -3.45
N VAL A 21 0.96 22.95 -3.41
CA VAL A 21 2.27 23.62 -3.45
C VAL A 21 2.38 24.55 -2.26
N THR A 22 3.49 24.55 -1.55
CA THR A 22 3.80 25.52 -0.51
C THR A 22 4.58 26.68 -1.12
N MET A 23 4.05 27.88 -0.99
CA MET A 23 4.70 29.09 -1.48
C MET A 23 5.45 29.77 -0.34
N LYS A 24 6.76 29.94 -0.48
CA LYS A 24 7.59 30.73 0.42
C LYS A 24 7.62 32.19 -0.04
N ALA A 25 7.91 33.11 0.87
CA ALA A 25 8.11 34.51 0.52
C ALA A 25 9.25 34.65 -0.52
N GLY A 26 9.00 35.39 -1.58
CA GLY A 26 9.94 35.58 -2.68
C GLY A 26 9.76 34.60 -3.85
N TYR A 27 8.93 33.58 -3.71
CA TYR A 27 8.63 32.69 -4.82
C TYR A 27 7.60 33.27 -5.78
N THR A 28 7.74 32.95 -7.06
CA THR A 28 6.80 33.33 -8.11
C THR A 28 6.16 32.08 -8.68
N LEU A 29 4.82 32.04 -8.72
CA LEU A 29 4.05 30.97 -9.35
C LEU A 29 3.44 31.48 -10.66
N GLU A 30 3.82 30.87 -11.78
CA GLU A 30 3.15 31.07 -13.05
C GLU A 30 2.19 29.91 -13.33
N VAL A 31 0.90 30.21 -13.53
CA VAL A 31 -0.13 29.22 -13.82
C VAL A 31 -0.66 29.46 -15.25
N LYS A 32 -0.45 28.48 -16.14
CA LYS A 32 -1.01 28.49 -17.49
C LYS A 32 -2.18 27.51 -17.56
N ASN A 33 -3.34 27.97 -18.03
CA ASN A 33 -4.55 27.15 -18.19
C ASN A 33 -5.05 26.46 -16.91
N GLY A 34 -4.84 27.08 -15.75
CA GLY A 34 -5.25 26.56 -14.46
C GLY A 34 -5.70 27.67 -13.51
N LYS A 35 -6.01 27.29 -12.31
CA LYS A 35 -6.29 28.20 -11.19
C LYS A 35 -5.67 27.65 -9.92
N PHE A 36 -5.34 28.53 -8.99
CA PHE A 36 -4.94 28.15 -7.64
C PHE A 36 -5.94 28.67 -6.62
N ILE A 37 -6.05 27.97 -5.52
CA ILE A 37 -6.83 28.35 -4.34
C ILE A 37 -5.98 28.08 -3.10
N LEU A 38 -6.27 28.75 -2.00
CA LEU A 38 -5.57 28.48 -0.75
C LEU A 38 -5.83 27.03 -0.29
N ALA A 39 -4.81 26.35 0.19
CA ALA A 39 -4.95 24.98 0.67
C ALA A 39 -5.96 24.85 1.83
N SER A 40 -6.16 25.93 2.60
CA SER A 40 -7.18 26.03 3.65
C SER A 40 -8.61 26.05 3.13
N GLU A 41 -8.80 26.46 1.86
CA GLU A 41 -10.11 26.54 1.19
C GLU A 41 -10.46 25.23 0.46
N VAL A 42 -9.48 24.31 0.35
CA VAL A 42 -9.71 22.98 -0.23
C VAL A 42 -10.47 22.13 0.77
N ASN A 43 -11.70 21.76 0.42
CA ASN A 43 -12.47 20.82 1.20
C ASN A 43 -11.72 19.48 1.34
N LYS A 44 -12.07 18.71 2.40
CA LYS A 44 -11.56 17.36 2.55
C LYS A 44 -11.91 16.54 1.29
N MET A 45 -10.89 16.00 0.68
CA MET A 45 -11.04 15.07 -0.44
C MET A 45 -11.16 13.65 0.11
N GLY A 46 -11.92 12.80 -0.55
CA GLY A 46 -12.15 11.44 -0.13
C GLY A 46 -12.28 10.49 -1.30
N ALA A 47 -12.32 9.21 -0.99
CA ALA A 47 -12.58 8.18 -1.99
C ALA A 47 -14.01 8.30 -2.54
N THR A 48 -14.14 8.13 -3.85
CA THR A 48 -15.42 7.96 -4.52
C THR A 48 -15.56 6.49 -4.93
N ASN A 49 -16.60 5.82 -4.46
CA ASN A 49 -16.78 4.38 -4.65
C ASN A 49 -15.54 3.55 -4.21
N GLY A 50 -14.93 3.92 -3.07
CA GLY A 50 -13.75 3.23 -2.53
C GLY A 50 -12.42 3.53 -3.23
N LYS A 51 -12.41 4.39 -4.23
CA LYS A 51 -11.21 4.77 -4.99
C LYS A 51 -10.89 6.25 -4.83
N TYR A 52 -9.64 6.54 -4.55
CA TYR A 52 -9.06 7.88 -4.70
C TYR A 52 -8.70 8.09 -6.16
N LYS A 53 -9.13 9.19 -6.72
CA LYS A 53 -8.84 9.54 -8.11
C LYS A 53 -7.39 10.02 -8.26
N LEU A 54 -6.90 10.06 -9.51
CA LEU A 54 -5.66 10.74 -9.84
C LEU A 54 -5.60 12.10 -9.16
N GLY A 55 -4.53 12.39 -8.40
CA GLY A 55 -4.38 13.64 -7.67
C GLY A 55 -3.55 13.56 -6.41
N SER A 56 -3.29 14.72 -5.81
CA SER A 56 -2.52 14.86 -4.58
C SER A 56 -3.44 14.90 -3.36
N TYR A 57 -3.09 14.17 -2.32
CA TYR A 57 -3.88 14.00 -1.09
C TYR A 57 -3.04 14.25 0.15
N ARG A 58 -3.63 14.88 1.17
CA ARG A 58 -3.00 15.17 2.47
C ARG A 58 -3.23 14.00 3.42
N VAL A 59 -2.16 13.38 3.90
CA VAL A 59 -2.26 12.31 4.90
C VAL A 59 -2.65 12.88 6.26
N GLY A 60 -3.66 12.28 6.89
CA GLY A 60 -4.27 12.75 8.14
C GLY A 60 -5.41 13.74 7.93
N VAL A 61 -5.67 14.18 6.69
CA VAL A 61 -6.79 15.03 6.32
C VAL A 61 -7.68 14.35 5.29
N ASP A 62 -7.13 14.07 4.12
CA ASP A 62 -7.83 13.45 2.99
C ASP A 62 -7.77 11.93 3.05
N ILE A 63 -6.61 11.42 3.45
CA ILE A 63 -6.30 9.99 3.60
C ILE A 63 -5.96 9.71 5.07
N PRO A 64 -6.43 8.59 5.67
CA PRO A 64 -6.04 8.20 7.01
C PRO A 64 -4.53 7.91 7.08
N ALA A 65 -3.89 8.30 8.20
CA ALA A 65 -2.53 7.88 8.51
C ALA A 65 -2.51 6.44 9.03
N GLY A 66 -1.40 5.75 8.85
CA GLY A 66 -1.15 4.39 9.33
C GLY A 66 -0.72 3.43 8.24
N ILE A 67 -0.46 2.19 8.63
CA ILE A 67 -0.06 1.13 7.70
C ILE A 67 -1.29 0.65 6.93
N THR A 68 -1.23 0.74 5.62
CA THR A 68 -2.27 0.29 4.70
C THR A 68 -1.66 -0.33 3.45
N THR A 69 -2.46 -1.02 2.67
CA THR A 69 -2.11 -1.41 1.32
C THR A 69 -2.63 -0.36 0.34
N LEU A 70 -1.82 -0.01 -0.63
CA LEU A 70 -2.11 0.97 -1.68
C LEU A 70 -2.05 0.28 -3.03
N GLY A 71 -2.97 0.61 -3.92
CA GLY A 71 -2.96 0.11 -5.28
C GLY A 71 -4.34 -0.10 -5.88
N SER A 72 -4.36 -0.78 -7.01
CA SER A 72 -5.55 -1.27 -7.71
C SER A 72 -5.41 -2.78 -7.94
N SER A 73 -6.37 -3.39 -8.64
CA SER A 73 -6.22 -4.76 -9.14
C SER A 73 -5.14 -4.90 -10.23
N GLU A 74 -4.74 -3.78 -10.83
CA GLU A 74 -3.80 -3.71 -11.95
C GLU A 74 -2.41 -3.22 -11.51
N GLY A 75 -2.26 -2.83 -10.24
CA GLY A 75 -0.99 -2.39 -9.69
C GLY A 75 -1.06 -1.21 -8.74
N SER A 76 0.08 -0.56 -8.57
CA SER A 76 0.27 0.60 -7.67
C SER A 76 1.15 1.62 -8.37
N PHE A 77 0.62 2.80 -8.67
CA PHE A 77 1.41 3.89 -9.20
C PHE A 77 1.15 5.19 -8.42
N PHE A 78 2.04 5.49 -7.51
CA PHE A 78 1.94 6.66 -6.64
C PHE A 78 3.29 7.14 -6.13
N THR A 79 3.33 8.40 -5.70
CA THR A 79 4.49 8.98 -5.03
C THR A 79 4.11 9.49 -3.65
N VAL A 80 4.92 9.18 -2.64
CA VAL A 80 4.77 9.72 -1.28
C VAL A 80 5.87 10.74 -1.04
N PHE A 81 5.46 11.94 -0.62
CA PHE A 81 6.37 13.02 -0.23
C PHE A 81 6.43 13.11 1.28
N SER A 82 7.63 13.12 1.84
CA SER A 82 7.86 13.15 3.29
C SER A 82 7.40 14.47 3.95
N SER A 83 7.29 15.54 3.17
CA SER A 83 6.84 16.85 3.61
C SER A 83 5.67 17.36 2.77
N SER A 84 4.90 18.28 3.35
CA SER A 84 3.91 19.07 2.61
C SER A 84 4.56 20.21 1.80
N ASP A 85 5.84 20.46 1.98
CA ASP A 85 6.58 21.46 1.25
C ASP A 85 7.37 20.81 0.10
N TYR A 86 6.99 21.10 -1.13
CA TYR A 86 7.67 20.63 -2.35
C TYR A 86 9.09 21.20 -2.51
N PHE A 87 9.38 22.29 -1.82
CA PHE A 87 10.68 22.97 -1.83
C PHE A 87 11.48 22.75 -0.55
N ASP A 88 11.04 21.84 0.30
CA ASP A 88 11.84 21.36 1.40
C ASP A 88 12.98 20.54 0.79
N GLU A 89 14.22 21.07 0.87
CA GLU A 89 15.42 20.42 0.33
C GLU A 89 15.66 19.05 1.00
N ASP A 90 15.11 18.87 2.20
CA ASP A 90 15.16 17.62 2.95
C ASP A 90 13.96 16.69 2.64
N ALA A 91 13.00 17.15 1.84
CA ALA A 91 11.85 16.32 1.48
C ALA A 91 12.26 15.22 0.52
N THR A 92 12.08 13.99 0.94
CA THR A 92 12.23 12.81 0.07
C THR A 92 10.93 12.47 -0.62
N ALA A 93 11.01 12.09 -1.89
CA ALA A 93 9.91 11.56 -2.65
C ALA A 93 10.19 10.08 -2.95
N ILE A 94 9.28 9.19 -2.53
CA ILE A 94 9.37 7.76 -2.79
C ILE A 94 8.28 7.40 -3.78
N MET A 95 8.69 6.99 -4.98
CA MET A 95 7.78 6.56 -6.04
C MET A 95 7.64 5.04 -6.04
N PHE A 96 6.42 4.59 -6.22
CA PHE A 96 6.05 3.21 -6.43
C PHE A 96 5.40 3.06 -7.80
N ALA A 97 5.92 2.11 -8.59
CA ALA A 97 5.39 1.71 -9.88
C ALA A 97 5.47 0.19 -9.94
N GLU A 98 4.43 -0.47 -9.46
CA GLU A 98 4.38 -1.93 -9.30
C GLU A 98 3.07 -2.47 -9.90
N ASP A 99 3.11 -3.63 -10.45
CA ASP A 99 1.94 -4.35 -10.98
C ASP A 99 1.17 -5.16 -9.90
N TYR A 100 1.39 -4.81 -8.63
CA TYR A 100 0.71 -5.38 -7.47
C TYR A 100 0.51 -4.33 -6.36
N PRO A 101 -0.45 -4.54 -5.43
CA PRO A 101 -0.63 -3.68 -4.27
C PRO A 101 0.57 -3.72 -3.33
N VAL A 102 0.95 -2.56 -2.78
CA VAL A 102 2.06 -2.44 -1.84
C VAL A 102 1.61 -2.00 -0.46
N TYR A 103 2.28 -2.49 0.58
CA TYR A 103 2.15 -1.96 1.93
C TYR A 103 2.95 -0.68 2.06
N TYR A 104 2.35 0.33 2.67
CA TYR A 104 3.02 1.56 3.04
C TYR A 104 2.52 2.09 4.39
N ASN A 105 3.41 2.74 5.15
CA ASN A 105 3.04 3.46 6.35
C ASN A 105 2.90 4.95 6.03
N LEU A 106 1.66 5.39 5.91
CA LEU A 106 1.34 6.79 5.66
C LEU A 106 1.42 7.59 6.96
N GLU A 107 2.27 8.59 7.04
CA GLU A 107 2.44 9.43 8.21
C GLU A 107 1.68 10.75 8.08
N LYS A 108 1.11 11.22 9.18
CA LYS A 108 0.40 12.50 9.20
C LYS A 108 1.33 13.65 8.77
N GLY A 109 0.86 14.44 7.83
CA GLY A 109 1.62 15.56 7.25
C GLY A 109 2.30 15.25 5.92
N GLN A 110 2.45 13.97 5.58
CA GLN A 110 2.88 13.56 4.25
C GLN A 110 1.84 13.93 3.19
N ARG A 111 2.27 13.90 1.93
CA ARG A 111 1.40 13.96 0.75
C ARG A 111 1.59 12.71 -0.09
N VAL A 112 0.48 12.27 -0.67
CA VAL A 112 0.49 11.19 -1.65
C VAL A 112 -0.05 11.74 -2.96
N LEU A 113 0.69 11.54 -4.04
CA LEU A 113 0.26 11.79 -5.39
C LEU A 113 -0.09 10.44 -6.03
N PHE A 114 -1.37 10.20 -6.26
CA PHE A 114 -1.81 9.06 -7.04
C PHE A 114 -1.74 9.40 -8.53
N MET A 115 -1.08 8.55 -9.28
CA MET A 115 -0.93 8.68 -10.73
C MET A 115 -2.06 7.97 -11.47
N GLU A 116 -2.89 7.21 -10.75
CA GLU A 116 -4.06 6.48 -11.24
C GLU A 116 -5.10 6.33 -10.13
N ASP A 117 -6.27 5.75 -10.46
CA ASP A 117 -7.32 5.45 -9.49
C ASP A 117 -6.83 4.42 -8.48
N THR A 118 -6.61 4.84 -7.24
CA THR A 118 -6.00 4.02 -6.18
C THR A 118 -6.98 3.71 -5.06
N SER A 119 -6.97 2.50 -4.56
CA SER A 119 -7.70 2.07 -3.36
C SER A 119 -6.77 1.90 -2.16
N LEU A 120 -7.31 2.14 -0.96
CA LEU A 120 -6.66 1.78 0.30
C LEU A 120 -7.24 0.46 0.81
N GLY A 121 -6.43 -0.30 1.54
CA GLY A 121 -6.85 -1.57 2.12
C GLY A 121 -7.08 -2.66 1.08
N VAL A 122 -6.39 -2.59 -0.05
CA VAL A 122 -6.47 -3.60 -1.11
C VAL A 122 -6.01 -4.96 -0.58
N LYS A 123 -6.78 -5.99 -0.88
CA LYS A 123 -6.43 -7.35 -0.47
C LYS A 123 -5.18 -7.83 -1.23
N ILE A 124 -4.18 -8.27 -0.48
CA ILE A 124 -3.00 -8.92 -1.05
C ILE A 124 -3.39 -10.32 -1.58
N PRO A 125 -2.99 -10.69 -2.79
CA PRO A 125 -3.22 -12.04 -3.31
C PRO A 125 -2.60 -13.11 -2.39
N GLY A 126 -3.34 -14.18 -2.15
CA GLY A 126 -2.86 -15.31 -1.37
C GLY A 126 -2.02 -16.29 -2.19
N ALA A 127 -1.74 -17.46 -1.59
CA ALA A 127 -1.06 -18.55 -2.28
C ALA A 127 -1.85 -19.04 -3.50
N ASN A 128 -1.13 -19.44 -4.53
CA ASN A 128 -1.66 -20.19 -5.65
C ASN A 128 -2.13 -21.61 -5.21
N SER A 129 -2.84 -22.32 -6.05
CA SER A 129 -3.32 -23.68 -5.78
C SER A 129 -2.19 -24.69 -5.48
N ASP A 130 -0.98 -24.44 -5.95
CA ASP A 130 0.23 -25.23 -5.67
C ASP A 130 0.97 -24.78 -4.39
N GLY A 131 0.39 -23.86 -3.62
CA GLY A 131 0.97 -23.31 -2.41
C GLY A 131 2.06 -22.26 -2.64
N SER A 132 2.39 -21.96 -3.88
CA SER A 132 3.37 -20.92 -4.23
C SER A 132 2.79 -19.52 -4.17
N TYR A 133 3.66 -18.50 -4.19
CA TYR A 133 3.27 -17.09 -4.25
C TYR A 133 3.95 -16.42 -5.45
N ASN A 134 3.25 -15.55 -6.12
CA ASN A 134 3.80 -14.74 -7.22
C ASN A 134 4.62 -13.56 -6.68
N SER A 135 5.24 -12.78 -7.58
CA SER A 135 5.78 -11.45 -7.24
C SER A 135 4.74 -10.62 -6.52
N GLY A 136 5.18 -9.80 -5.56
CA GLY A 136 4.28 -9.00 -4.76
C GLY A 136 4.91 -8.52 -3.47
N MET A 137 4.12 -7.79 -2.67
CA MET A 137 4.50 -7.37 -1.32
C MET A 137 3.59 -8.04 -0.29
N TYR A 138 4.18 -8.75 0.64
CA TYR A 138 3.50 -9.59 1.61
C TYR A 138 3.93 -9.25 3.04
N LYS A 139 2.99 -9.18 3.96
CA LYS A 139 3.30 -9.22 5.39
C LYS A 139 3.42 -10.67 5.84
N VAL A 140 4.62 -11.05 6.31
CA VAL A 140 4.89 -12.39 6.80
C VAL A 140 4.12 -12.65 8.10
N GLY A 141 3.47 -13.81 8.18
CA GLY A 141 2.56 -14.17 9.27
C GLY A 141 1.10 -13.80 9.02
N LYS A 142 0.84 -12.91 8.05
CA LYS A 142 -0.52 -12.52 7.66
C LYS A 142 -0.88 -12.99 6.24
N ASP A 143 -0.09 -12.57 5.26
CA ASP A 143 -0.37 -12.81 3.84
C ASP A 143 0.41 -14.02 3.31
N ILE A 144 1.60 -14.26 3.87
CA ILE A 144 2.46 -15.40 3.58
C ILE A 144 2.93 -16.03 4.89
N LYS A 145 2.95 -17.36 4.96
CA LYS A 145 3.41 -18.08 6.16
C LYS A 145 4.91 -17.83 6.42
N PRO A 146 5.37 -17.69 7.68
CA PRO A 146 6.78 -17.72 8.01
C PRO A 146 7.38 -19.07 7.60
N GLY A 147 8.65 -19.08 7.19
CA GLY A 147 9.33 -20.32 6.82
C GLY A 147 10.34 -20.16 5.70
N LYS A 148 10.85 -21.30 5.21
CA LYS A 148 11.77 -21.33 4.09
C LYS A 148 11.03 -21.39 2.76
N TYR A 149 11.55 -20.65 1.78
CA TYR A 149 11.02 -20.63 0.42
C TYR A 149 12.15 -20.74 -0.59
N THR A 150 11.92 -21.52 -1.64
CA THR A 150 12.76 -21.55 -2.83
C THR A 150 12.30 -20.46 -3.79
N LEU A 151 13.22 -19.64 -4.26
CA LEU A 151 12.96 -18.61 -5.25
C LEU A 151 13.16 -19.14 -6.66
N VAL A 152 12.18 -18.88 -7.52
CA VAL A 152 12.17 -19.26 -8.92
C VAL A 152 12.02 -17.99 -9.75
N PRO A 153 13.06 -17.54 -10.48
CA PRO A 153 12.95 -16.42 -11.39
C PRO A 153 11.89 -16.67 -12.47
N THR A 154 11.02 -15.68 -12.67
CA THR A 154 10.00 -15.63 -13.73
C THR A 154 10.31 -14.57 -14.78
N ASP A 155 11.27 -13.68 -14.47
CA ASP A 155 11.76 -12.64 -15.34
C ASP A 155 13.29 -12.54 -15.26
N SER A 156 13.93 -11.97 -16.30
CA SER A 156 15.35 -11.65 -16.32
C SER A 156 15.71 -10.54 -15.32
N GLU A 157 14.82 -9.58 -15.13
CA GLU A 157 14.91 -8.54 -14.12
C GLU A 157 14.13 -9.00 -12.88
N ASN A 158 14.85 -9.53 -11.91
CA ASN A 158 14.23 -10.07 -10.70
C ASN A 158 15.02 -9.69 -9.46
N GLY A 159 14.31 -9.64 -8.33
CA GLY A 159 14.92 -9.33 -7.04
C GLY A 159 13.92 -9.39 -5.89
N TYR A 160 14.46 -9.28 -4.67
CA TYR A 160 13.62 -9.16 -3.48
C TYR A 160 14.21 -8.21 -2.45
N MET A 161 13.35 -7.72 -1.57
CA MET A 161 13.69 -6.96 -0.37
C MET A 161 12.88 -7.49 0.82
N VAL A 162 13.51 -7.54 1.97
CA VAL A 162 12.86 -7.85 3.25
C VAL A 162 13.01 -6.66 4.17
N TYR A 163 11.90 -6.19 4.75
CA TYR A 163 11.87 -5.05 5.65
C TYR A 163 11.46 -5.49 7.06
N TYR A 164 12.08 -4.89 8.08
CA TYR A 164 11.64 -5.07 9.46
C TYR A 164 10.33 -4.32 9.74
N ASP A 165 10.23 -3.11 9.18
CA ASP A 165 9.06 -2.27 9.32
C ASP A 165 8.94 -1.31 8.11
N LEU A 166 7.85 -0.55 8.05
CA LEU A 166 7.56 0.33 6.93
C LEU A 166 7.67 1.84 7.28
N ARG A 167 8.09 2.18 8.50
CA ARG A 167 8.21 3.59 8.93
C ARG A 167 9.40 4.29 8.30
N TYR A 168 10.45 3.53 8.05
CA TYR A 168 11.68 4.01 7.43
C TYR A 168 12.13 2.99 6.39
N ILE A 169 11.41 2.93 5.27
CA ILE A 169 11.61 1.87 4.26
C ILE A 169 13.08 1.72 3.88
N GLU A 170 13.79 2.81 3.64
CA GLU A 170 15.19 2.78 3.23
C GLU A 170 16.14 2.30 4.34
N LEU A 171 15.80 2.54 5.62
CA LEU A 171 16.61 2.17 6.78
C LEU A 171 16.21 0.82 7.39
N SER A 172 15.07 0.29 6.98
CA SER A 172 14.51 -0.95 7.56
C SER A 172 14.76 -2.19 6.72
N ILE A 173 15.59 -2.10 5.68
CA ILE A 173 15.94 -3.24 4.84
C ILE A 173 16.76 -4.23 5.66
N LYS A 174 16.23 -5.44 5.83
CA LYS A 174 16.89 -6.57 6.49
C LYS A 174 17.74 -7.37 5.52
N ASP A 175 17.25 -7.56 4.31
CA ASP A 175 17.88 -8.34 3.26
C ASP A 175 17.44 -7.83 1.89
N TYR A 176 18.35 -7.88 0.94
CA TYR A 176 18.14 -7.40 -0.42
C TYR A 176 18.98 -8.20 -1.39
N LYS A 177 18.40 -8.55 -2.53
CA LYS A 177 19.13 -9.21 -3.61
C LYS A 177 18.50 -8.97 -4.96
N GLU A 178 19.32 -8.64 -5.93
CA GLU A 178 18.98 -8.61 -7.37
C GLU A 178 19.56 -9.83 -8.08
N ASN A 179 19.08 -10.09 -9.27
CA ASN A 179 19.54 -11.18 -10.15
C ASN A 179 19.57 -12.53 -9.40
N VAL A 180 18.46 -12.84 -8.73
CA VAL A 180 18.29 -14.05 -7.95
C VAL A 180 18.38 -15.27 -8.86
N LYS A 181 19.21 -16.24 -8.48
CA LYS A 181 19.33 -17.52 -9.21
C LYS A 181 18.24 -18.49 -8.78
N ALA A 182 17.75 -19.27 -9.75
CA ALA A 182 16.82 -20.37 -9.45
C ALA A 182 17.37 -21.30 -8.37
N GLY A 183 16.52 -21.72 -7.45
CA GLY A 183 16.91 -22.58 -6.32
C GLY A 183 17.52 -21.82 -5.13
N THR A 184 17.62 -20.48 -5.17
CA THR A 184 17.99 -19.69 -3.99
C THR A 184 16.94 -19.93 -2.90
N VAL A 185 17.39 -20.26 -1.68
CA VAL A 185 16.51 -20.46 -0.53
C VAL A 185 16.62 -19.28 0.40
N ILE A 186 15.47 -18.74 0.80
CA ILE A 186 15.37 -17.66 1.80
C ILE A 186 14.53 -18.11 3.00
N THR A 187 14.71 -17.44 4.13
CA THR A 187 13.87 -17.65 5.32
C THR A 187 13.07 -16.38 5.61
N LEU A 188 11.77 -16.48 5.53
CA LEU A 188 10.84 -15.40 5.90
C LEU A 188 10.50 -15.50 7.39
N THR A 189 10.73 -14.40 8.12
CA THR A 189 10.48 -14.27 9.56
C THR A 189 9.17 -13.58 9.82
N ASP A 190 8.37 -14.09 10.77
CA ASP A 190 7.11 -13.47 11.18
C ASP A 190 7.25 -11.97 11.51
N GLY A 191 6.24 -11.21 11.13
CA GLY A 191 6.17 -9.76 11.36
C GLY A 191 6.96 -8.90 10.35
N THR A 192 7.84 -9.48 9.53
CA THR A 192 8.56 -8.76 8.48
C THR A 192 7.67 -8.53 7.25
N TYR A 193 8.14 -7.65 6.34
CA TYR A 193 7.52 -7.46 5.04
C TYR A 193 8.49 -7.97 3.97
N PHE A 194 7.99 -8.76 3.05
CA PHE A 194 8.73 -9.28 1.91
C PHE A 194 8.16 -8.68 0.64
N ARG A 195 9.03 -8.14 -0.21
CA ARG A 195 8.69 -7.61 -1.54
C ARG A 195 9.55 -8.27 -2.58
N SER A 196 8.97 -8.68 -3.70
CA SER A 196 9.70 -9.28 -4.81
C SER A 196 9.12 -8.88 -6.16
N SER A 197 9.98 -8.79 -7.16
CA SER A 197 9.66 -8.60 -8.57
C SER A 197 10.30 -9.70 -9.39
N GLY A 198 9.64 -10.18 -10.43
CA GLY A 198 10.16 -11.22 -11.33
C GLY A 198 10.47 -12.56 -10.65
N LEU A 199 9.82 -12.88 -9.53
CA LEU A 199 10.06 -14.09 -8.74
C LEU A 199 8.76 -14.80 -8.38
N LYS A 200 8.81 -16.13 -8.38
CA LYS A 200 7.85 -17.02 -7.73
C LYS A 200 8.47 -17.62 -6.47
N LEU A 201 7.73 -17.62 -5.37
CA LEU A 201 8.15 -18.24 -4.11
C LEU A 201 7.46 -19.60 -3.99
N VAL A 202 8.24 -20.65 -3.83
CA VAL A 202 7.75 -22.00 -3.62
C VAL A 202 8.13 -22.44 -2.21
N PRO A 203 7.19 -22.96 -1.39
CA PRO A 203 7.54 -23.51 -0.09
C PRO A 203 8.70 -24.49 -0.21
N TYR A 204 9.75 -24.32 0.62
CA TYR A 204 10.92 -25.18 0.59
C TYR A 204 10.60 -26.53 1.21
N VAL A 205 10.89 -27.59 0.48
CA VAL A 205 10.80 -28.97 0.99
C VAL A 205 12.23 -29.52 1.19
N GLU A 206 12.55 -29.96 2.39
CA GLU A 206 13.86 -30.54 2.65
C GLU A 206 14.03 -31.85 1.86
N PRO A 207 15.19 -32.06 1.20
CA PRO A 207 15.45 -33.30 0.51
C PRO A 207 15.32 -34.47 1.47
N GLY A 208 14.47 -35.44 1.16
CA GLY A 208 14.22 -36.62 1.99
C GLY A 208 12.98 -36.59 2.88
N THR A 209 12.29 -35.46 2.97
CA THR A 209 10.99 -35.41 3.65
C THR A 209 9.90 -35.64 2.63
N THR A 210 9.30 -36.82 2.59
CA THR A 210 8.05 -37.02 1.85
C THR A 210 6.99 -36.13 2.53
N ALA A 211 6.48 -35.14 1.83
CA ALA A 211 5.43 -34.28 2.35
C ALA A 211 4.21 -35.14 2.72
N ALA A 212 3.91 -35.24 4.01
CA ALA A 212 2.64 -35.81 4.43
C ALA A 212 1.53 -34.91 3.89
N PRO A 213 0.44 -35.45 3.31
CA PRO A 213 -0.68 -34.66 2.86
C PRO A 213 -1.22 -33.88 4.06
N GLU A 214 -1.28 -32.54 3.93
CA GLU A 214 -1.94 -31.69 4.93
C GLU A 214 -3.42 -32.10 5.00
N THR A 215 -3.78 -32.81 6.07
CA THR A 215 -5.17 -33.07 6.38
C THR A 215 -5.79 -31.72 6.77
N THR A 216 -6.54 -31.14 5.88
CA THR A 216 -7.39 -29.98 6.17
C THR A 216 -8.42 -30.41 7.19
N THR A 217 -8.11 -30.23 8.46
CA THR A 217 -9.12 -30.36 9.53
C THR A 217 -9.97 -29.11 9.44
N GLU A 218 -11.10 -29.21 8.74
CA GLU A 218 -12.16 -28.22 8.84
C GLU A 218 -12.53 -28.12 10.33
N ALA A 219 -12.40 -26.93 10.88
CA ALA A 219 -12.90 -26.63 12.21
C ALA A 219 -14.44 -26.80 12.19
N PRO A 220 -15.04 -27.50 13.18
CA PRO A 220 -16.49 -27.67 13.20
C PRO A 220 -17.17 -26.31 13.32
N GLU A 221 -18.06 -26.01 12.37
CA GLU A 221 -18.94 -24.83 12.44
C GLU A 221 -19.82 -24.94 13.68
N THR A 222 -19.53 -24.12 14.68
CA THR A 222 -20.39 -23.97 15.84
C THR A 222 -21.57 -23.08 15.45
N THR A 223 -22.65 -23.68 15.00
CA THR A 223 -23.93 -22.99 14.80
C THR A 223 -24.51 -22.61 16.16
N THR A 224 -24.19 -21.42 16.62
CA THR A 224 -24.85 -20.82 17.78
C THR A 224 -26.22 -20.29 17.32
N LYS A 225 -27.25 -21.07 17.58
CA LYS A 225 -28.63 -20.66 17.39
C LYS A 225 -28.97 -19.54 18.36
N ALA A 226 -29.29 -18.35 17.85
CA ALA A 226 -29.71 -17.22 18.65
C ALA A 226 -31.07 -17.54 19.35
N PRO A 227 -31.29 -17.13 20.60
CA PRO A 227 -32.58 -17.31 21.28
C PRO A 227 -33.62 -16.35 20.66
N GLU A 228 -34.76 -16.90 20.31
CA GLU A 228 -35.95 -16.14 19.91
C GLU A 228 -36.48 -15.30 21.07
N THR A 229 -36.46 -14.00 20.94
CA THR A 229 -37.09 -13.06 21.88
C THR A 229 -38.56 -12.89 21.51
N THR A 230 -39.46 -13.56 22.20
CA THR A 230 -40.89 -13.31 22.06
C THR A 230 -41.27 -11.99 22.75
N THR A 231 -41.50 -10.97 21.97
CA THR A 231 -42.02 -9.67 22.44
C THR A 231 -43.55 -9.80 22.62
N LYS A 232 -44.03 -9.83 23.86
CA LYS A 232 -45.43 -9.76 24.21
C LYS A 232 -45.89 -8.29 24.13
N THR A 233 -46.82 -7.99 23.24
CA THR A 233 -47.50 -6.70 23.13
C THR A 233 -48.44 -6.48 24.33
N PRO A 234 -48.43 -5.33 25.00
CA PRO A 234 -49.45 -5.02 25.99
C PRO A 234 -50.73 -4.53 25.31
N ASP A 235 -51.84 -5.15 25.72
CA ASP A 235 -53.18 -4.80 25.33
C ASP A 235 -53.59 -3.48 26.01
N THR A 236 -53.99 -2.47 25.23
CA THR A 236 -54.45 -1.18 25.77
C THR A 236 -55.99 -1.19 25.75
N THR A 237 -56.57 -1.48 26.92
CA THR A 237 -58.01 -1.34 27.13
C THR A 237 -58.32 0.12 27.41
N THR A 238 -59.03 0.79 26.53
CA THR A 238 -59.65 2.10 26.73
C THR A 238 -61.00 1.93 27.39
N THR A 239 -61.26 2.56 28.51
CA THR A 239 -62.57 2.69 29.10
C THR A 239 -62.88 4.18 29.29
N THR A 240 -63.95 4.63 28.64
CA THR A 240 -64.85 5.78 28.84
C THR A 240 -64.30 7.02 29.54
#